data_d48955ab6f252c09bb921f392326c79e
#
_entry.id   d48955ab6f252c09bb921f392326c79e
#
_cell.length_a   1.000
_cell.length_b   1.000
_cell.length_c   1.000
_cell.angle_alpha   90.00
_cell.angle_beta   90.00
_cell.angle_gamma   90.00
#
_symmetry.space_group_name_H-M   'P 1'
#
loop_
_entity.id
_entity.type
_entity.pdbx_description
1 polymer ?
#
loop_
_entity_poly.entity_id
_entity_poly.type
_entity_poly.pdbx_seq_one_letter_code
_entity_poly.pdbx_strand_id
1 'polypeptide(L)'
;MSYIQIQQGGKANSKDAKYVNLAWNEWDSGRKRSVQRRFYVGRLAPDGEDVLVNKRLAGCSDLRVPLSEVDAHAQSRADFEAWLRTRSGASVGAEAVARVDIAGDAWLIRHLSEASGLGEALAEAFGPVDGGALAGLAAHQFATGHALYRADAWLSQREMPPEWCGALVSESSVHGFVARIGADVSRRENFLERWAGRHASGRATVFDTTSVSSHSPSLELAEWGYNRDDESLPQVNFSLAATPEGVPLFYRVLPGSIPDVRTLEATLRIARDYGVERPALSLDRGFYSAANVRDLLGLGCGLVLGAPWSVAQAQALFKRHRARLESPRHVFLYEGAPLRHVSDVWKQDDAELAAHLFFDPGRHAESVLRFEKHVFGLAQKASRETFRDWRDARAWIAENAGGRAPCLRVLEEEGGRVVVAPKPNRIAAATARAGYTLVLTRGRETAEETAEAVLFDYRARDVAEKLFDAFKTEHGQYRLRTASDESVQGRFLLGFATLVLRAELEKRMRAANLHKTMTDAAVLDELGKAKSLTTVRGNRILLEVSKKQRTLLAALKVPELA
;
A
#
# COMPACT_ATOMS: atom_id res chain seq x y z
N MET A 1 18.52 51.89 -34.67
CA MET A 1 17.05 51.75 -34.75
C MET A 1 16.76 50.31 -35.16
N SER A 2 15.84 49.67 -34.52
CA SER A 2 15.26 48.40 -34.93
C SER A 2 13.94 48.62 -35.70
N TYR A 3 13.55 47.65 -36.47
CA TYR A 3 12.33 47.71 -37.32
C TYR A 3 11.75 46.31 -37.46
N ILE A 4 10.48 46.22 -37.77
CA ILE A 4 9.80 44.95 -38.02
C ILE A 4 10.11 44.43 -39.42
N GLN A 5 10.52 43.15 -39.48
CA GLN A 5 10.74 42.44 -40.73
C GLN A 5 9.83 41.22 -40.81
N ILE A 6 9.02 41.14 -41.83
CA ILE A 6 8.17 40.00 -42.12
C ILE A 6 8.85 39.12 -43.16
N GLN A 7 9.06 37.85 -42.84
CA GLN A 7 9.67 36.85 -43.71
C GLN A 7 8.70 35.73 -44.05
N GLN A 8 8.69 35.31 -45.30
CA GLN A 8 7.92 34.14 -45.74
C GLN A 8 8.71 32.86 -45.42
N GLY A 9 8.01 31.79 -45.03
CA GLY A 9 8.63 30.51 -44.70
C GLY A 9 9.30 29.85 -45.92
N GLY A 10 10.52 29.35 -45.72
CA GLY A 10 11.32 28.78 -46.81
C GLY A 10 11.20 27.25 -46.98
N LYS A 11 10.51 26.54 -46.10
CA LYS A 11 10.34 25.08 -46.17
C LYS A 11 8.98 24.68 -46.77
N ALA A 12 8.93 23.52 -47.43
CA ALA A 12 7.71 23.04 -48.13
C ALA A 12 6.45 23.08 -47.30
N ASN A 13 6.52 22.73 -46.00
CA ASN A 13 5.40 22.71 -45.06
C ASN A 13 5.07 24.08 -44.41
N SER A 14 5.74 25.15 -44.76
CA SER A 14 5.60 26.47 -44.18
C SER A 14 5.62 27.60 -45.20
N LYS A 15 5.40 27.30 -46.50
CA LYS A 15 5.43 28.31 -47.60
C LYS A 15 4.44 29.45 -47.40
N ASP A 16 3.31 29.19 -46.79
CA ASP A 16 2.29 30.22 -46.55
C ASP A 16 2.42 30.93 -45.20
N ALA A 17 3.37 30.49 -44.37
CA ALA A 17 3.56 31.08 -43.07
C ALA A 17 4.49 32.32 -43.16
N LYS A 18 3.98 33.44 -42.61
CA LYS A 18 4.76 34.67 -42.48
C LYS A 18 5.29 34.80 -41.04
N TYR A 19 6.58 35.02 -40.91
CA TYR A 19 7.26 35.15 -39.61
C TYR A 19 7.64 36.60 -39.36
N VAL A 20 7.34 37.09 -38.16
CA VAL A 20 7.61 38.45 -37.71
C VAL A 20 8.88 38.48 -36.90
N ASN A 21 9.83 39.29 -37.29
CA ASN A 21 11.11 39.44 -36.59
C ASN A 21 11.33 40.94 -36.31
N LEU A 22 11.97 41.23 -35.19
CA LEU A 22 12.59 42.52 -34.91
C LEU A 22 14.00 42.49 -35.43
N ALA A 23 14.35 43.41 -36.35
CA ALA A 23 15.66 43.45 -37.00
C ALA A 23 16.37 44.75 -36.66
N TRP A 24 17.66 44.73 -36.49
CA TRP A 24 18.54 45.90 -36.31
C TRP A 24 19.90 45.65 -36.91
N ASN A 25 20.62 46.72 -37.22
CA ASN A 25 21.97 46.64 -37.70
C ASN A 25 22.95 46.91 -36.56
N GLU A 26 23.93 46.05 -36.40
CA GLU A 26 24.97 46.14 -35.40
C GLU A 26 26.35 46.13 -36.08
N TRP A 27 27.26 47.01 -35.66
CA TRP A 27 28.60 47.04 -36.18
C TRP A 27 29.45 45.91 -35.59
N ASP A 28 29.91 44.99 -36.43
CA ASP A 28 30.79 43.91 -36.05
C ASP A 28 32.26 44.37 -36.21
N SER A 29 32.89 44.68 -35.09
CA SER A 29 34.27 45.17 -35.06
C SER A 29 35.29 44.13 -35.56
N GLY A 30 35.02 42.84 -35.40
CA GLY A 30 35.87 41.75 -35.89
C GLY A 30 35.82 41.60 -37.42
N ARG A 31 34.64 41.83 -38.01
CA ARG A 31 34.40 41.75 -39.47
C ARG A 31 34.45 43.10 -40.16
N LYS A 32 34.63 44.19 -39.42
CA LYS A 32 34.66 45.57 -39.92
C LYS A 32 33.50 45.94 -40.88
N ARG A 33 32.31 45.43 -40.57
CA ARG A 33 31.09 45.67 -41.34
C ARG A 33 29.84 45.70 -40.48
N SER A 34 28.77 46.33 -40.96
CA SER A 34 27.45 46.25 -40.36
C SER A 34 26.84 44.87 -40.61
N VAL A 35 26.35 44.22 -39.55
CA VAL A 35 25.70 42.92 -39.59
C VAL A 35 24.26 43.09 -39.11
N GLN A 36 23.30 42.61 -39.88
CA GLN A 36 21.91 42.60 -39.47
C GLN A 36 21.68 41.50 -38.43
N ARG A 37 21.18 41.88 -37.27
CA ARG A 37 20.71 40.98 -36.24
C ARG A 37 19.20 40.85 -36.31
N ARG A 38 18.66 39.70 -35.95
CA ARG A 38 17.22 39.42 -35.95
C ARG A 38 16.82 38.72 -34.67
N PHE A 39 15.66 39.11 -34.21
CA PHE A 39 15.02 38.51 -33.03
C PHE A 39 13.61 38.08 -33.44
N TYR A 40 13.32 36.78 -33.36
CA TYR A 40 12.04 36.20 -33.76
C TYR A 40 10.95 36.53 -32.73
N VAL A 41 9.93 37.27 -33.18
CA VAL A 41 8.77 37.69 -32.36
C VAL A 41 7.67 36.64 -32.40
N GLY A 42 7.25 36.16 -33.57
CA GLY A 42 6.16 35.24 -33.70
C GLY A 42 5.75 35.00 -35.17
N ARG A 43 4.56 34.43 -35.35
CA ARG A 43 3.96 34.19 -36.67
C ARG A 43 2.84 35.22 -36.91
N LEU A 44 2.77 35.79 -38.09
CA LEU A 44 1.65 36.58 -38.50
C LEU A 44 0.41 35.71 -38.62
N ALA A 45 -0.69 36.14 -38.05
CA ALA A 45 -1.96 35.41 -38.13
C ALA A 45 -2.52 35.46 -39.58
N PRO A 46 -3.44 34.57 -39.95
CA PRO A 46 -4.00 34.52 -41.31
C PRO A 46 -4.70 35.80 -41.73
N ASP A 47 -5.21 36.58 -40.78
CA ASP A 47 -5.84 37.89 -40.99
C ASP A 47 -4.82 38.95 -41.46
N GLY A 48 -3.55 38.75 -41.20
CA GLY A 48 -2.47 39.69 -41.53
C GLY A 48 -2.36 40.89 -40.58
N GLU A 49 -3.22 40.97 -39.57
CA GLU A 49 -3.31 42.11 -38.66
C GLU A 49 -2.68 41.80 -37.29
N ASP A 50 -2.73 40.53 -36.87
CA ASP A 50 -2.22 40.09 -35.58
C ASP A 50 -0.93 39.25 -35.69
N VAL A 51 -0.09 39.32 -34.65
CA VAL A 51 1.06 38.49 -34.46
C VAL A 51 0.76 37.46 -33.37
N LEU A 52 0.84 36.17 -33.70
CA LEU A 52 0.87 35.07 -32.75
C LEU A 52 2.28 35.01 -32.14
N VAL A 53 2.42 35.53 -30.95
CA VAL A 53 3.73 35.68 -30.29
C VAL A 53 4.32 34.30 -29.95
N ASN A 54 5.62 34.17 -30.12
CA ASN A 54 6.35 32.94 -29.79
C ASN A 54 6.15 32.58 -28.32
N LYS A 55 5.72 31.36 -28.08
CA LYS A 55 5.48 30.75 -26.77
C LYS A 55 6.56 31.05 -25.73
N ARG A 56 7.85 30.98 -26.14
CA ARG A 56 9.00 31.25 -25.27
C ARG A 56 9.13 32.71 -24.85
N LEU A 57 8.58 33.63 -25.65
CA LEU A 57 8.59 35.06 -25.36
C LEU A 57 7.35 35.47 -24.56
N ALA A 58 6.21 34.92 -24.94
CA ALA A 58 4.92 35.23 -24.31
C ALA A 58 4.75 34.61 -22.93
N GLY A 59 5.47 33.53 -22.61
CA GLY A 59 5.25 32.74 -21.40
C GLY A 59 3.93 31.97 -21.39
N CYS A 60 3.08 32.13 -22.42
CA CYS A 60 1.79 31.46 -22.59
C CYS A 60 1.58 31.02 -24.04
N SER A 61 0.59 30.14 -24.30
CA SER A 61 0.41 29.50 -25.61
C SER A 61 -0.52 30.33 -26.41
N ASP A 62 -0.88 31.28 -26.72
CA ASP A 62 -1.82 31.89 -27.69
C ASP A 62 -1.97 33.43 -27.59
N LEU A 63 -0.87 34.06 -27.14
CA LEU A 63 -0.88 35.53 -27.10
C LEU A 63 -0.92 36.09 -28.52
N ARG A 64 -1.98 36.81 -28.84
CA ARG A 64 -2.16 37.60 -30.04
C ARG A 64 -1.97 39.08 -29.74
N VAL A 65 -1.16 39.74 -30.56
CA VAL A 65 -0.88 41.16 -30.45
C VAL A 65 -1.01 41.81 -31.82
N PRO A 66 -1.68 42.94 -31.96
CA PRO A 66 -1.75 43.66 -33.23
C PRO A 66 -0.37 44.00 -33.77
N LEU A 67 -0.14 43.77 -35.07
CA LEU A 67 1.12 44.04 -35.71
C LEU A 67 1.53 45.53 -35.57
N SER A 68 0.57 46.43 -35.60
CA SER A 68 0.79 47.86 -35.38
C SER A 68 1.37 48.19 -33.99
N GLU A 69 0.97 47.47 -32.99
CA GLU A 69 1.50 47.64 -31.63
C GLU A 69 2.91 47.03 -31.48
N VAL A 70 3.16 45.88 -32.14
CA VAL A 70 4.51 45.32 -32.25
C VAL A 70 5.47 46.28 -32.90
N ASP A 71 5.04 46.96 -33.97
CA ASP A 71 5.85 47.96 -34.68
C ASP A 71 6.10 49.22 -33.84
N ALA A 72 5.07 49.72 -33.14
CA ALA A 72 5.20 50.87 -32.26
C ALA A 72 6.21 50.70 -31.12
N HIS A 73 6.41 49.46 -30.67
CA HIS A 73 7.35 49.13 -29.58
C HIS A 73 8.65 48.49 -30.07
N ALA A 74 8.92 48.51 -31.37
CA ALA A 74 10.09 47.90 -31.99
C ALA A 74 11.40 48.76 -31.90
N GLN A 75 11.53 49.66 -30.96
CA GLN A 75 12.67 50.57 -30.85
C GLN A 75 13.97 49.86 -30.40
N SER A 76 13.86 48.95 -29.46
CA SER A 76 14.93 48.05 -29.06
C SER A 76 14.37 46.68 -28.63
N ARG A 77 15.26 45.67 -28.58
CA ARG A 77 14.85 44.34 -28.06
C ARG A 77 14.42 44.41 -26.59
N ALA A 78 15.14 45.18 -25.78
CA ALA A 78 14.85 45.31 -24.34
C ALA A 78 13.48 45.99 -24.11
N ASP A 79 13.20 47.06 -24.84
CA ASP A 79 11.91 47.78 -24.76
C ASP A 79 10.77 46.90 -25.24
N PHE A 80 10.99 46.16 -26.32
CA PHE A 80 9.99 45.21 -26.82
C PHE A 80 9.70 44.09 -25.82
N GLU A 81 10.72 43.46 -25.24
CA GLU A 81 10.53 42.42 -24.22
C GLU A 81 9.87 43.00 -22.96
N ALA A 82 10.20 44.20 -22.54
CA ALA A 82 9.56 44.86 -21.40
C ALA A 82 8.07 45.16 -21.67
N TRP A 83 7.75 45.69 -22.84
CA TRP A 83 6.37 45.95 -23.28
C TRP A 83 5.58 44.66 -23.41
N LEU A 84 6.16 43.60 -23.99
CA LEU A 84 5.49 42.31 -24.17
C LEU A 84 5.12 41.67 -22.83
N ARG A 85 5.98 41.84 -21.80
CA ARG A 85 5.69 41.40 -20.43
C ARG A 85 4.48 42.09 -19.82
N THR A 86 4.19 43.32 -20.15
CA THR A 86 2.99 44.02 -19.66
C THR A 86 1.71 43.53 -20.34
N ARG A 87 1.81 42.98 -21.55
CA ARG A 87 0.69 42.50 -22.36
C ARG A 87 0.34 41.04 -22.19
N SER A 88 1.35 40.23 -21.92
CA SER A 88 1.18 38.76 -21.85
C SER A 88 0.28 38.31 -20.69
N GLY A 89 -0.18 39.23 -19.84
CA GLY A 89 -0.84 38.83 -18.58
C GLY A 89 0.07 37.92 -17.71
N ALA A 90 1.15 37.48 -18.30
CA ALA A 90 2.28 36.89 -17.66
C ALA A 90 3.19 38.03 -17.12
N SER A 91 2.61 39.04 -16.49
CA SER A 91 3.28 39.60 -15.36
C SER A 91 3.08 38.58 -14.20
N VAL A 92 3.74 37.45 -14.30
CA VAL A 92 4.58 37.01 -13.20
C VAL A 92 5.71 38.07 -13.15
N GLY A 93 5.29 39.32 -13.29
CA GLY A 93 6.05 40.50 -12.99
C GLY A 93 6.14 40.50 -11.52
N ALA A 94 7.27 39.97 -10.99
CA ALA A 94 7.74 40.25 -9.63
C ALA A 94 6.66 40.23 -8.52
N GLU A 95 5.59 39.43 -8.64
CA GLU A 95 4.91 38.94 -7.46
C GLU A 95 5.91 37.98 -6.82
N ALA A 96 6.56 38.48 -5.78
CA ALA A 96 7.47 37.65 -5.02
C ALA A 96 6.72 36.36 -4.66
N VAL A 97 7.34 35.21 -4.96
CA VAL A 97 6.81 33.92 -4.56
C VAL A 97 6.82 33.88 -3.05
N ALA A 98 5.64 33.80 -2.43
CA ALA A 98 5.52 33.73 -1.00
C ALA A 98 5.81 32.32 -0.50
N ARG A 99 5.37 31.31 -1.27
CA ARG A 99 5.48 29.91 -0.87
C ARG A 99 5.51 28.97 -2.09
N VAL A 100 6.28 27.88 -1.97
CA VAL A 100 6.26 26.76 -2.92
C VAL A 100 5.87 25.51 -2.13
N ASP A 101 4.80 24.85 -2.56
CA ASP A 101 4.28 23.66 -1.91
C ASP A 101 4.37 22.42 -2.80
N ILE A 102 4.48 21.27 -2.17
CA ILE A 102 4.28 19.98 -2.82
C ILE A 102 2.77 19.76 -2.92
N ALA A 103 2.28 19.64 -4.16
CA ALA A 103 0.84 19.58 -4.43
C ALA A 103 0.36 18.16 -4.74
N GLY A 104 1.14 17.35 -5.45
CA GLY A 104 0.62 16.14 -6.06
C GLY A 104 0.39 14.97 -5.10
N ASP A 105 1.30 14.69 -4.16
CA ASP A 105 1.07 13.68 -3.13
C ASP A 105 0.00 14.13 -2.13
N ALA A 106 -0.02 15.42 -1.77
CA ALA A 106 -1.06 16.02 -0.95
C ALA A 106 -2.45 15.87 -1.59
N TRP A 107 -2.55 16.13 -2.89
CA TRP A 107 -3.79 15.95 -3.66
C TRP A 107 -4.29 14.51 -3.62
N LEU A 108 -3.39 13.53 -3.85
CA LEU A 108 -3.73 12.12 -3.75
C LEU A 108 -4.24 11.78 -2.35
N ILE A 109 -3.49 12.12 -1.29
CA ILE A 109 -3.83 11.76 0.10
C ILE A 109 -5.17 12.35 0.52
N ARG A 110 -5.45 13.59 0.15
CA ARG A 110 -6.76 14.22 0.39
C ARG A 110 -7.88 13.41 -0.27
N HIS A 111 -7.74 13.05 -1.54
CA HIS A 111 -8.74 12.25 -2.25
C HIS A 111 -8.90 10.84 -1.70
N LEU A 112 -7.83 10.21 -1.17
CA LEU A 112 -7.94 8.93 -0.45
C LEU A 112 -8.75 9.09 0.83
N SER A 113 -8.51 10.17 1.60
CA SER A 113 -9.25 10.47 2.83
C SER A 113 -10.72 10.77 2.56
N GLU A 114 -11.01 11.55 1.52
CA GLU A 114 -12.37 11.86 1.07
C GLU A 114 -13.12 10.61 0.58
N ALA A 115 -12.49 9.82 -0.28
CA ALA A 115 -13.10 8.63 -0.86
C ALA A 115 -13.35 7.51 0.14
N SER A 116 -12.50 7.38 1.16
CA SER A 116 -12.73 6.45 2.26
C SER A 116 -13.71 6.99 3.30
N GLY A 117 -13.99 8.29 3.34
CA GLY A 117 -14.76 8.95 4.39
C GLY A 117 -13.99 9.10 5.71
N LEU A 118 -12.67 8.85 5.73
CA LEU A 118 -11.86 8.87 6.96
C LEU A 118 -11.84 10.24 7.63
N GLY A 119 -11.60 11.31 6.85
CA GLY A 119 -11.53 12.67 7.39
C GLY A 119 -12.83 13.09 8.06
N GLU A 120 -13.96 12.78 7.43
CA GLU A 120 -15.31 13.04 7.96
C GLU A 120 -15.55 12.24 9.25
N ALA A 121 -15.27 10.95 9.26
CA ALA A 121 -15.45 10.08 10.43
C ALA A 121 -14.61 10.52 11.63
N LEU A 122 -13.36 10.96 11.40
CA LEU A 122 -12.51 11.52 12.44
C LEU A 122 -13.04 12.86 12.98
N ALA A 123 -13.50 13.75 12.09
CA ALA A 123 -14.08 15.03 12.48
C ALA A 123 -15.41 14.87 13.25
N GLU A 124 -16.25 13.92 12.88
CA GLU A 124 -17.48 13.60 13.62
C GLU A 124 -17.21 13.06 15.01
N ALA A 125 -16.23 12.18 15.17
CA ALA A 125 -15.94 11.54 16.45
C ALA A 125 -15.13 12.44 17.40
N PHE A 126 -14.14 13.17 16.88
CA PHE A 126 -13.17 13.93 17.68
C PHE A 126 -13.35 15.45 17.58
N GLY A 127 -14.26 15.91 16.72
CA GLY A 127 -14.42 17.32 16.39
C GLY A 127 -13.46 17.79 15.30
N PRO A 128 -13.71 18.94 14.66
CA PRO A 128 -12.95 19.36 13.46
C PRO A 128 -11.46 19.61 13.73
N VAL A 129 -11.09 20.10 14.92
CA VAL A 129 -9.70 20.40 15.27
C VAL A 129 -8.91 19.11 15.55
N ASP A 130 -9.40 18.29 16.47
CA ASP A 130 -8.71 17.04 16.85
C ASP A 130 -8.77 16.00 15.70
N GLY A 131 -9.91 15.90 15.02
CA GLY A 131 -10.08 15.02 13.86
C GLY A 131 -9.18 15.43 12.70
N GLY A 132 -9.05 16.74 12.44
CA GLY A 132 -8.12 17.26 11.44
C GLY A 132 -6.67 16.98 11.79
N ALA A 133 -6.27 17.19 13.04
CA ALA A 133 -4.92 16.86 13.50
C ALA A 133 -4.62 15.36 13.39
N LEU A 134 -5.58 14.49 13.71
CA LEU A 134 -5.45 13.04 13.51
C LEU A 134 -5.28 12.68 12.02
N ALA A 135 -6.07 13.29 11.15
CA ALA A 135 -5.96 13.07 9.69
C ALA A 135 -4.59 13.52 9.16
N GLY A 136 -4.09 14.67 9.61
CA GLY A 136 -2.76 15.18 9.26
C GLY A 136 -1.63 14.25 9.74
N LEU A 137 -1.68 13.77 10.97
CA LEU A 137 -0.71 12.80 11.49
C LEU A 137 -0.78 11.46 10.74
N ALA A 138 -1.98 10.97 10.40
CA ALA A 138 -2.17 9.77 9.62
C ALA A 138 -1.61 9.91 8.19
N ALA A 139 -1.84 11.07 7.55
CA ALA A 139 -1.27 11.41 6.25
C ALA A 139 0.26 11.41 6.26
N HIS A 140 0.87 12.04 7.27
CA HIS A 140 2.32 12.04 7.45
C HIS A 140 2.87 10.62 7.66
N GLN A 141 2.24 9.83 8.54
CA GLN A 141 2.65 8.46 8.83
C GLN A 141 2.54 7.58 7.58
N PHE A 142 1.43 7.70 6.84
CA PHE A 142 1.20 6.98 5.58
C PHE A 142 2.26 7.30 4.52
N ALA A 143 2.57 8.58 4.35
CA ALA A 143 3.48 9.01 3.30
C ALA A 143 4.96 8.75 3.61
N THR A 144 5.35 8.73 4.89
CA THR A 144 6.77 8.77 5.25
C THR A 144 7.22 7.63 6.17
N GLY A 145 6.33 7.08 6.98
CA GLY A 145 6.70 6.16 8.08
C GLY A 145 7.59 6.80 9.16
N HIS A 146 7.87 8.09 9.08
CA HIS A 146 8.78 8.77 10.01
C HIS A 146 8.14 9.07 11.36
N ALA A 147 8.96 9.46 12.33
CA ALA A 147 8.52 9.83 13.66
C ALA A 147 7.53 10.99 13.63
N LEU A 148 6.45 10.91 14.42
CA LEU A 148 5.30 11.82 14.40
C LEU A 148 5.65 13.28 14.67
N TYR A 149 6.70 13.57 15.46
CA TYR A 149 7.14 14.96 15.72
C TYR A 149 7.63 15.70 14.47
N ARG A 150 7.86 14.98 13.36
CA ARG A 150 8.21 15.57 12.06
C ARG A 150 7.00 15.95 11.22
N ALA A 151 5.79 15.65 11.70
CA ALA A 151 4.57 15.84 10.93
C ALA A 151 4.33 17.31 10.57
N ASP A 152 4.51 18.24 11.50
CA ASP A 152 4.30 19.67 11.25
C ASP A 152 5.22 20.21 10.13
N ALA A 153 6.51 19.87 10.18
CA ALA A 153 7.46 20.25 9.14
C ALA A 153 7.14 19.63 7.78
N TRP A 154 6.57 18.41 7.75
CA TRP A 154 6.16 17.74 6.53
C TRP A 154 4.85 18.31 5.96
N LEU A 155 3.85 18.55 6.82
CA LEU A 155 2.55 19.14 6.45
C LEU A 155 2.72 20.58 5.94
N SER A 156 3.60 21.37 6.61
CA SER A 156 3.83 22.77 6.25
C SER A 156 4.46 22.97 4.86
N GLN A 157 5.03 21.95 4.25
CA GLN A 157 5.60 21.98 2.91
C GLN A 157 4.61 21.53 1.81
N ARG A 158 3.35 21.27 2.16
CA ARG A 158 2.35 20.64 1.29
C ARG A 158 1.03 21.39 1.29
N GLU A 159 0.29 21.24 0.20
CA GLU A 159 -1.08 21.77 0.10
C GLU A 159 -2.08 20.88 0.85
N MET A 160 -1.93 20.81 2.17
CA MET A 160 -2.86 20.09 3.03
C MET A 160 -4.00 20.99 3.50
N PRO A 161 -5.17 20.41 3.88
CA PRO A 161 -6.24 21.14 4.49
C PRO A 161 -5.76 21.89 5.73
N PRO A 162 -6.18 23.15 5.97
CA PRO A 162 -5.73 23.94 7.12
C PRO A 162 -5.98 23.25 8.46
N GLU A 163 -7.08 22.51 8.58
CA GLU A 163 -7.45 21.75 9.78
C GLU A 163 -6.50 20.56 10.08
N TRP A 164 -5.68 20.14 9.11
CA TRP A 164 -4.66 19.10 9.29
C TRP A 164 -3.33 19.67 9.79
N CYS A 165 -3.17 20.99 9.73
CA CYS A 165 -1.91 21.68 9.96
C CYS A 165 -1.94 22.53 11.25
N GLY A 166 -0.77 22.85 11.79
CA GLY A 166 -0.59 23.93 12.77
C GLY A 166 -0.97 23.64 14.22
N ALA A 167 -1.61 22.51 14.52
CA ALA A 167 -2.01 22.19 15.89
C ALA A 167 -0.88 21.58 16.75
N LEU A 168 0.12 20.97 16.14
CA LEU A 168 1.11 20.08 16.78
C LEU A 168 2.54 20.40 16.34
N VAL A 169 3.06 21.54 16.79
CA VAL A 169 4.35 22.12 16.36
C VAL A 169 5.58 21.60 17.11
N SER A 170 5.43 20.75 18.14
CA SER A 170 6.53 20.25 18.94
C SER A 170 6.35 18.76 19.28
N GLU A 171 7.44 18.06 19.60
CA GLU A 171 7.41 16.68 20.03
C GLU A 171 6.50 16.47 21.26
N SER A 172 6.58 17.37 22.24
CA SER A 172 5.75 17.31 23.45
C SER A 172 4.26 17.53 23.15
N SER A 173 3.90 18.43 22.22
CA SER A 173 2.51 18.64 21.80
C SER A 173 1.94 17.42 21.07
N VAL A 174 2.74 16.76 20.22
CA VAL A 174 2.35 15.52 19.54
C VAL A 174 2.15 14.39 20.55
N HIS A 175 3.08 14.18 21.47
CA HIS A 175 2.96 13.15 22.49
C HIS A 175 1.77 13.38 23.40
N GLY A 176 1.58 14.61 23.89
CA GLY A 176 0.42 14.99 24.71
C GLY A 176 -0.91 14.81 23.98
N PHE A 177 -0.97 15.16 22.70
CA PHE A 177 -2.14 14.95 21.85
C PHE A 177 -2.46 13.46 21.70
N VAL A 178 -1.47 12.64 21.33
CA VAL A 178 -1.66 11.19 21.15
C VAL A 178 -2.12 10.52 22.45
N ALA A 179 -1.54 10.88 23.60
CA ALA A 179 -1.97 10.36 24.90
C ALA A 179 -3.41 10.79 25.23
N ARG A 180 -3.76 12.06 25.01
CA ARG A 180 -5.11 12.59 25.27
C ARG A 180 -6.18 11.89 24.40
N ILE A 181 -5.93 11.73 23.12
CA ILE A 181 -6.83 11.00 22.21
C ILE A 181 -6.93 9.53 22.63
N GLY A 182 -5.82 8.92 23.04
CA GLY A 182 -5.80 7.54 23.51
C GLY A 182 -6.54 7.34 24.84
N ALA A 183 -6.55 8.32 25.73
CA ALA A 183 -7.30 8.30 26.99
C ALA A 183 -8.83 8.42 26.77
N ASP A 184 -9.26 9.04 25.66
CA ASP A 184 -10.69 9.25 25.37
C ASP A 184 -11.34 7.99 24.79
N VAL A 185 -11.65 7.07 25.66
CA VAL A 185 -12.28 5.78 25.30
C VAL A 185 -13.59 6.00 24.54
N SER A 186 -14.43 6.94 25.01
CA SER A 186 -15.76 7.17 24.44
C SER A 186 -15.68 7.61 22.97
N ARG A 187 -14.80 8.56 22.63
CA ARG A 187 -14.66 9.03 21.25
C ARG A 187 -14.01 7.98 20.37
N ARG A 188 -13.05 7.21 20.89
CA ARG A 188 -12.44 6.10 20.12
C ARG A 188 -13.45 5.00 19.79
N GLU A 189 -14.23 4.55 20.77
CA GLU A 189 -15.28 3.54 20.55
C GLU A 189 -16.35 4.06 19.59
N ASN A 190 -16.82 5.30 19.74
CA ASN A 190 -17.79 5.93 18.83
C ASN A 190 -17.24 6.00 17.38
N PHE A 191 -15.97 6.34 17.23
CA PHE A 191 -15.33 6.32 15.90
C PHE A 191 -15.34 4.91 15.30
N LEU A 192 -14.89 3.90 16.04
CA LEU A 192 -14.79 2.53 15.55
C LEU A 192 -16.16 1.92 15.24
N GLU A 193 -17.16 2.16 16.08
CA GLU A 193 -18.55 1.73 15.87
C GLU A 193 -19.11 2.30 14.56
N ARG A 194 -19.06 3.61 14.39
CA ARG A 194 -19.56 4.28 13.18
C ARG A 194 -18.80 3.87 11.94
N TRP A 195 -17.47 3.77 12.05
CA TRP A 195 -16.61 3.34 10.97
C TRP A 195 -16.92 1.90 10.53
N ALA A 196 -16.98 0.97 11.46
CA ALA A 196 -17.33 -0.41 11.19
C ALA A 196 -18.73 -0.55 10.58
N GLY A 197 -19.74 0.15 11.12
CA GLY A 197 -21.10 0.16 10.61
C GLY A 197 -21.21 0.68 9.17
N ARG A 198 -20.36 1.65 8.77
CA ARG A 198 -20.34 2.17 7.39
C ARG A 198 -19.67 1.22 6.39
N HIS A 199 -18.68 0.44 6.82
CA HIS A 199 -17.82 -0.35 5.95
C HIS A 199 -18.03 -1.85 6.01
N ALA A 200 -18.78 -2.36 6.99
CA ALA A 200 -19.13 -3.77 7.09
C ALA A 200 -20.05 -4.18 5.92
N SER A 201 -19.57 -5.06 5.06
CA SER A 201 -20.26 -5.46 3.81
C SER A 201 -21.16 -6.69 3.94
N GLY A 202 -21.39 -7.22 5.15
CA GLY A 202 -22.10 -8.50 5.35
C GLY A 202 -21.33 -9.74 4.87
N ARG A 203 -20.12 -9.58 4.33
CA ARG A 203 -19.20 -10.66 3.94
C ARG A 203 -18.35 -11.12 5.13
N ALA A 204 -17.58 -12.19 4.90
CA ALA A 204 -16.62 -12.69 5.88
C ALA A 204 -15.69 -11.58 6.35
N THR A 205 -15.54 -11.43 7.67
CA THR A 205 -14.57 -10.51 8.26
C THR A 205 -13.28 -11.27 8.48
N VAL A 206 -12.20 -10.77 7.93
CA VAL A 206 -10.86 -11.26 8.20
C VAL A 206 -10.46 -10.78 9.58
N PHE A 207 -10.09 -11.71 10.44
CA PHE A 207 -9.63 -11.40 11.77
C PHE A 207 -8.27 -12.05 12.02
N ASP A 208 -7.34 -11.27 12.50
CA ASP A 208 -6.05 -11.78 12.95
C ASP A 208 -5.49 -10.90 14.07
N THR A 209 -4.47 -11.42 14.77
CA THR A 209 -3.81 -10.76 15.88
C THR A 209 -2.30 -10.79 15.65
N THR A 210 -1.61 -9.70 15.98
CA THR A 210 -0.15 -9.65 16.01
C THR A 210 0.34 -9.13 17.36
N SER A 211 1.61 -9.37 17.67
CA SER A 211 2.28 -8.82 18.85
C SER A 211 3.16 -7.63 18.47
N VAL A 212 3.22 -6.63 19.33
CA VAL A 212 4.14 -5.48 19.19
C VAL A 212 4.95 -5.38 20.48
N SER A 213 6.27 -5.58 20.37
CA SER A 213 7.17 -5.61 21.52
C SER A 213 7.37 -4.22 22.12
N SER A 214 7.67 -4.17 23.43
CA SER A 214 8.01 -2.94 24.15
C SER A 214 9.17 -3.14 25.11
N HIS A 215 10.04 -2.12 25.20
CA HIS A 215 11.07 -2.02 26.23
C HIS A 215 10.60 -1.19 27.44
N SER A 216 9.40 -0.58 27.38
CA SER A 216 8.92 0.29 28.43
C SER A 216 8.44 -0.50 29.64
N PRO A 217 9.02 -0.27 30.82
CA PRO A 217 8.58 -0.93 32.05
C PRO A 217 7.30 -0.34 32.65
N SER A 218 6.83 0.79 32.11
CA SER A 218 5.67 1.54 32.62
C SER A 218 4.36 1.20 31.91
N LEU A 219 4.38 0.30 30.93
CA LEU A 219 3.17 -0.13 30.20
C LEU A 219 2.54 -1.32 30.92
N GLU A 220 1.33 -1.14 31.46
CA GLU A 220 0.54 -2.23 32.06
C GLU A 220 0.06 -3.24 31.02
N LEU A 221 -0.19 -2.79 29.80
CA LEU A 221 -0.58 -3.64 28.66
C LEU A 221 0.58 -4.52 28.15
N ALA A 222 1.83 -4.15 28.43
CA ALA A 222 3.00 -4.89 27.96
C ALA A 222 3.29 -6.08 28.90
N GLU A 223 2.84 -7.25 28.50
CA GLU A 223 2.99 -8.49 29.24
C GLU A 223 3.77 -9.54 28.47
N TRP A 224 4.35 -10.50 29.19
CA TRP A 224 5.00 -11.66 28.60
C TRP A 224 3.95 -12.62 28.02
N GLY A 225 4.14 -12.99 26.75
CA GLY A 225 3.26 -13.91 26.05
C GLY A 225 3.95 -14.55 24.84
N TYR A 226 3.17 -15.21 23.99
CA TYR A 226 3.69 -15.74 22.72
C TYR A 226 3.99 -14.60 21.77
N ASN A 227 5.29 -14.34 21.58
CA ASN A 227 5.75 -13.28 20.67
C ASN A 227 5.90 -13.83 19.24
N ARG A 228 5.18 -13.26 18.29
CA ARG A 228 5.18 -13.70 16.88
C ARG A 228 6.44 -13.30 16.11
N ASP A 229 7.19 -12.34 16.64
CA ASP A 229 8.46 -11.88 16.05
C ASP A 229 9.68 -12.57 16.71
N ASP A 230 9.46 -13.61 17.54
CA ASP A 230 10.50 -14.35 18.29
C ASP A 230 11.39 -13.45 19.17
N GLU A 231 10.86 -12.29 19.60
CA GLU A 231 11.56 -11.38 20.50
C GLU A 231 11.34 -11.77 21.98
N SER A 232 12.40 -11.78 22.76
CA SER A 232 12.34 -11.99 24.21
C SER A 232 12.04 -10.66 24.94
N LEU A 233 10.85 -10.10 24.71
CA LEU A 233 10.39 -8.83 25.28
C LEU A 233 8.91 -8.93 25.67
N PRO A 234 8.46 -8.15 26.68
CA PRO A 234 7.04 -7.91 26.90
C PRO A 234 6.41 -7.31 25.65
N GLN A 235 5.16 -7.63 25.41
CA GLN A 235 4.43 -7.24 24.20
C GLN A 235 3.02 -6.77 24.51
N VAL A 236 2.44 -6.06 23.55
CA VAL A 236 1.03 -5.74 23.49
C VAL A 236 0.45 -6.48 22.29
N ASN A 237 -0.71 -7.11 22.45
CA ASN A 237 -1.39 -7.75 21.35
C ASN A 237 -2.28 -6.76 20.60
N PHE A 238 -2.15 -6.74 19.29
CA PHE A 238 -2.95 -5.93 18.37
C PHE A 238 -3.80 -6.84 17.49
N SER A 239 -5.10 -6.79 17.70
CA SER A 239 -6.09 -7.53 16.94
C SER A 239 -6.76 -6.59 15.94
N LEU A 240 -6.88 -7.01 14.69
CA LEU A 240 -7.46 -6.23 13.61
C LEU A 240 -8.54 -7.03 12.90
N ALA A 241 -9.68 -6.39 12.68
CA ALA A 241 -10.74 -6.87 11.82
C ALA A 241 -10.73 -6.06 10.51
N ALA A 242 -10.83 -6.73 9.37
CA ALA A 242 -10.86 -6.09 8.05
C ALA A 242 -11.84 -6.80 7.13
N THR A 243 -12.27 -6.13 6.06
CA THR A 243 -13.00 -6.79 4.98
C THR A 243 -12.05 -7.66 4.15
N PRO A 244 -12.54 -8.63 3.37
CA PRO A 244 -11.71 -9.42 2.46
C PRO A 244 -10.96 -8.58 1.42
N GLU A 245 -11.49 -7.40 1.09
CA GLU A 245 -10.87 -6.45 0.16
C GLU A 245 -9.74 -5.63 0.79
N GLY A 246 -9.60 -5.71 2.12
CA GLY A 246 -8.52 -5.07 2.87
C GLY A 246 -8.89 -3.76 3.56
N VAL A 247 -10.16 -3.42 3.67
CA VAL A 247 -10.60 -2.24 4.44
C VAL A 247 -10.58 -2.58 5.93
N PRO A 248 -9.77 -1.90 6.76
CA PRO A 248 -9.80 -2.07 8.21
C PRO A 248 -11.18 -1.68 8.76
N LEU A 249 -11.78 -2.52 9.59
CA LEU A 249 -13.09 -2.28 10.19
C LEU A 249 -12.99 -1.76 11.62
N PHE A 250 -12.26 -2.48 12.45
CA PHE A 250 -11.97 -2.08 13.83
C PHE A 250 -10.75 -2.82 14.34
N TYR A 251 -10.24 -2.39 15.49
CA TYR A 251 -9.10 -3.01 16.14
C TYR A 251 -9.30 -3.10 17.64
N ARG A 252 -8.47 -3.95 18.28
CA ARG A 252 -8.35 -4.04 19.74
C ARG A 252 -6.90 -4.08 20.15
N VAL A 253 -6.61 -3.41 21.24
CA VAL A 253 -5.33 -3.46 21.92
C VAL A 253 -5.54 -4.26 23.21
N LEU A 254 -4.78 -5.32 23.38
CA LEU A 254 -4.96 -6.28 24.46
C LEU A 254 -3.63 -6.53 25.17
N PRO A 255 -3.66 -6.91 26.47
CA PRO A 255 -2.46 -7.37 27.16
C PRO A 255 -1.77 -8.51 26.43
N GLY A 256 -0.44 -8.51 26.47
CA GLY A 256 0.38 -9.45 25.69
C GLY A 256 0.25 -10.91 26.10
N SER A 257 -0.23 -11.20 27.31
CA SER A 257 -0.45 -12.57 27.84
C SER A 257 -1.75 -13.22 27.35
N ILE A 258 -2.68 -12.45 26.76
CA ILE A 258 -4.01 -12.96 26.38
C ILE A 258 -3.89 -13.87 25.16
N PRO A 259 -4.35 -15.16 25.24
CA PRO A 259 -4.36 -16.06 24.10
C PRO A 259 -5.37 -15.64 23.02
N ASP A 260 -5.04 -15.89 21.75
CA ASP A 260 -5.83 -15.51 20.57
C ASP A 260 -7.30 -15.96 20.61
N VAL A 261 -7.60 -17.13 21.16
CA VAL A 261 -8.96 -17.69 21.19
C VAL A 261 -9.91 -16.89 22.08
N ARG A 262 -9.43 -16.43 23.26
CA ARG A 262 -10.24 -15.56 24.15
C ARG A 262 -10.47 -14.18 23.53
N THR A 263 -9.49 -13.72 22.77
CA THR A 263 -9.58 -12.49 21.99
C THR A 263 -10.70 -12.56 20.96
N LEU A 264 -10.89 -13.72 20.35
CA LEU A 264 -11.86 -13.91 19.27
C LEU A 264 -13.31 -13.79 19.75
N GLU A 265 -13.66 -14.37 20.89
CA GLU A 265 -15.01 -14.25 21.48
C GLU A 265 -15.35 -12.78 21.81
N ALA A 266 -14.43 -12.09 22.47
CA ALA A 266 -14.59 -10.68 22.78
C ALA A 266 -14.74 -9.83 21.50
N THR A 267 -13.98 -10.15 20.46
CA THR A 267 -14.02 -9.44 19.17
C THR A 267 -15.34 -9.67 18.43
N LEU A 268 -15.89 -10.89 18.46
CA LEU A 268 -17.19 -11.16 17.86
C LEU A 268 -18.33 -10.41 18.55
N ARG A 269 -18.28 -10.30 19.87
CA ARG A 269 -19.24 -9.50 20.61
C ARG A 269 -19.20 -8.05 20.19
N ILE A 270 -18.00 -7.47 20.12
CA ILE A 270 -17.78 -6.10 19.67
C ILE A 270 -18.22 -5.90 18.22
N ALA A 271 -17.91 -6.84 17.33
CA ALA A 271 -18.38 -6.78 15.95
C ALA A 271 -19.91 -6.65 15.86
N ARG A 272 -20.63 -7.41 16.72
CA ARG A 272 -22.10 -7.31 16.81
C ARG A 272 -22.55 -5.97 17.39
N ASP A 273 -21.88 -5.50 18.43
CA ASP A 273 -22.16 -4.19 19.04
C ASP A 273 -21.96 -3.06 18.02
N TYR A 274 -20.99 -3.22 17.10
CA TYR A 274 -20.72 -2.28 15.99
C TYR A 274 -21.62 -2.50 14.75
N GLY A 275 -22.67 -3.30 14.86
CA GLY A 275 -23.66 -3.49 13.79
C GLY A 275 -23.25 -4.51 12.72
N VAL A 276 -22.21 -5.30 12.93
CA VAL A 276 -21.86 -6.43 12.06
C VAL A 276 -22.77 -7.61 12.45
N GLU A 277 -23.99 -7.66 11.88
CA GLU A 277 -25.04 -8.58 12.31
C GLU A 277 -24.68 -10.07 12.16
N ARG A 278 -23.94 -10.43 11.12
CA ARG A 278 -23.54 -11.82 10.82
C ARG A 278 -22.04 -11.90 10.50
N PRO A 279 -21.17 -11.74 11.50
CA PRO A 279 -19.76 -11.85 11.25
C PRO A 279 -19.42 -13.28 10.81
N ALA A 280 -18.83 -13.42 9.63
CA ALA A 280 -18.18 -14.64 9.21
C ALA A 280 -16.67 -14.46 9.43
N LEU A 281 -16.05 -15.37 10.18
CA LEU A 281 -14.64 -15.27 10.50
C LEU A 281 -13.80 -16.05 9.50
N SER A 282 -12.83 -15.41 8.89
CA SER A 282 -11.77 -16.08 8.14
C SER A 282 -10.52 -16.22 9.01
N LEU A 283 -10.17 -17.46 9.34
CA LEU A 283 -9.14 -17.80 10.32
C LEU A 283 -8.07 -18.70 9.72
N ASP A 284 -6.83 -18.53 10.16
CA ASP A 284 -5.73 -19.41 9.77
C ASP A 284 -5.86 -20.80 10.42
N ARG A 285 -5.17 -21.77 9.81
CA ARG A 285 -5.06 -23.15 10.33
C ARG A 285 -4.46 -23.23 11.74
N GLY A 286 -3.72 -22.21 12.18
CA GLY A 286 -3.21 -22.09 13.55
C GLY A 286 -4.30 -21.97 14.60
N PHE A 287 -5.47 -21.46 14.23
CA PHE A 287 -6.66 -21.40 15.11
C PHE A 287 -7.39 -22.74 15.22
N TYR A 288 -7.05 -23.71 14.39
CA TYR A 288 -7.73 -25.00 14.42
C TYR A 288 -7.32 -25.82 15.64
N SER A 289 -8.26 -26.02 16.55
CA SER A 289 -8.32 -27.13 17.51
C SER A 289 -9.77 -27.59 17.62
N ALA A 290 -10.01 -28.82 18.05
CA ALA A 290 -11.38 -29.31 18.22
C ALA A 290 -12.19 -28.45 19.21
N ALA A 291 -11.53 -27.96 20.28
CA ALA A 291 -12.14 -27.07 21.27
C ALA A 291 -12.49 -25.72 20.64
N ASN A 292 -11.54 -25.08 19.93
CA ASN A 292 -11.77 -23.78 19.28
C ASN A 292 -12.89 -23.84 18.25
N VAL A 293 -12.94 -24.90 17.43
CA VAL A 293 -14.02 -25.08 16.44
C VAL A 293 -15.36 -25.20 17.16
N ARG A 294 -15.45 -25.94 18.26
CA ARG A 294 -16.68 -26.07 19.08
C ARG A 294 -17.12 -24.71 19.62
N ASP A 295 -16.19 -23.94 20.19
CA ASP A 295 -16.45 -22.62 20.76
C ASP A 295 -16.95 -21.65 19.69
N LEU A 296 -16.30 -21.62 18.52
CA LEU A 296 -16.69 -20.82 17.36
C LEU A 296 -18.10 -21.18 16.86
N LEU A 297 -18.40 -22.47 16.79
CA LEU A 297 -19.74 -22.95 16.41
C LEU A 297 -20.81 -22.52 17.40
N GLY A 298 -20.49 -22.49 18.71
CA GLY A 298 -21.36 -22.01 19.77
C GLY A 298 -21.69 -20.52 19.68
N LEU A 299 -20.80 -19.71 19.08
CA LEU A 299 -21.01 -18.27 18.89
C LEU A 299 -22.01 -17.93 17.77
N GLY A 300 -22.44 -18.91 16.96
CA GLY A 300 -23.41 -18.71 15.89
C GLY A 300 -22.95 -17.78 14.76
N CYS A 301 -21.63 -17.68 14.55
CA CYS A 301 -21.04 -16.91 13.45
C CYS A 301 -20.75 -17.80 12.23
N GLY A 302 -20.66 -17.19 11.05
CA GLY A 302 -20.12 -17.84 9.86
C GLY A 302 -18.64 -18.13 10.06
N LEU A 303 -18.13 -19.22 9.47
CA LEU A 303 -16.75 -19.66 9.61
C LEU A 303 -16.11 -19.99 8.27
N VAL A 304 -14.90 -19.52 8.07
CA VAL A 304 -13.96 -19.94 7.03
C VAL A 304 -12.63 -20.22 7.72
N LEU A 305 -12.27 -21.50 7.89
CA LEU A 305 -11.12 -21.90 8.70
C LEU A 305 -10.21 -22.87 7.95
N GLY A 306 -8.92 -22.59 7.89
CA GLY A 306 -7.93 -23.54 7.42
C GLY A 306 -7.83 -24.75 8.35
N ALA A 307 -7.79 -25.98 7.79
CA ALA A 307 -7.58 -27.19 8.57
C ALA A 307 -6.15 -27.72 8.38
N PRO A 308 -5.44 -28.10 9.48
CA PRO A 308 -4.08 -28.62 9.39
C PRO A 308 -4.08 -30.08 8.94
N TRP A 309 -3.10 -30.44 8.13
CA TRP A 309 -2.92 -31.82 7.64
C TRP A 309 -2.48 -32.82 8.73
N SER A 310 -2.20 -32.39 9.95
CA SER A 310 -1.91 -33.26 11.09
C SER A 310 -3.14 -34.00 11.60
N VAL A 311 -4.35 -33.50 11.31
CA VAL A 311 -5.64 -34.09 11.74
C VAL A 311 -5.96 -35.33 10.88
N ALA A 312 -6.35 -36.43 11.55
CA ALA A 312 -6.66 -37.71 10.88
C ALA A 312 -7.74 -37.57 9.82
N GLN A 313 -8.79 -36.80 10.09
CA GLN A 313 -9.90 -36.55 9.15
C GLN A 313 -9.42 -35.80 7.90
N ALA A 314 -8.53 -34.79 8.04
CA ALA A 314 -7.92 -34.10 6.91
C ALA A 314 -7.12 -35.08 6.01
N GLN A 315 -6.36 -36.00 6.65
CA GLN A 315 -5.61 -37.02 5.93
C GLN A 315 -6.53 -38.00 5.20
N ALA A 316 -7.65 -38.38 5.80
CA ALA A 316 -8.64 -39.26 5.19
C ALA A 316 -9.30 -38.61 3.96
N LEU A 317 -9.71 -37.32 4.07
CA LEU A 317 -10.24 -36.54 2.95
C LEU A 317 -9.24 -36.40 1.82
N PHE A 318 -7.98 -36.10 2.13
CA PHE A 318 -6.92 -36.02 1.14
C PHE A 318 -6.75 -37.34 0.37
N LYS A 319 -6.67 -38.47 1.08
CA LYS A 319 -6.55 -39.80 0.44
C LYS A 319 -7.75 -40.10 -0.46
N ARG A 320 -8.97 -39.76 -0.03
CA ARG A 320 -10.22 -39.99 -0.77
C ARG A 320 -10.28 -39.19 -2.07
N HIS A 321 -9.85 -37.93 -2.04
CA HIS A 321 -10.09 -36.98 -3.11
C HIS A 321 -8.86 -36.63 -3.97
N ARG A 322 -7.66 -37.10 -3.60
CA ARG A 322 -6.42 -36.77 -4.31
C ARG A 322 -6.51 -37.03 -5.82
N ALA A 323 -6.92 -38.23 -6.23
CA ALA A 323 -7.03 -38.59 -7.64
C ALA A 323 -8.05 -37.73 -8.42
N ARG A 324 -9.14 -37.28 -7.73
CA ARG A 324 -10.12 -36.34 -8.30
C ARG A 324 -9.53 -34.95 -8.48
N LEU A 325 -8.80 -34.47 -7.51
CA LEU A 325 -8.14 -33.16 -7.54
C LEU A 325 -6.99 -33.09 -8.56
N GLU A 326 -6.35 -34.20 -8.85
CA GLU A 326 -5.33 -34.30 -9.92
C GLU A 326 -5.96 -34.35 -11.32
N SER A 327 -7.28 -34.64 -11.41
CA SER A 327 -8.02 -34.67 -12.67
C SER A 327 -8.45 -33.28 -13.16
N PRO A 328 -8.39 -32.99 -14.47
CA PRO A 328 -8.86 -31.71 -15.02
C PRO A 328 -10.39 -31.50 -14.94
N ARG A 329 -11.17 -32.53 -14.56
CA ARG A 329 -12.65 -32.44 -14.44
C ARG A 329 -13.14 -31.50 -13.36
N HIS A 330 -12.31 -31.14 -12.40
CA HIS A 330 -12.64 -30.32 -11.24
C HIS A 330 -11.96 -28.92 -11.30
N VAL A 331 -11.60 -28.48 -12.50
CA VAL A 331 -10.95 -27.17 -12.72
C VAL A 331 -11.97 -26.04 -12.61
N PHE A 332 -11.57 -24.98 -11.94
CA PHE A 332 -12.18 -23.64 -11.98
C PHE A 332 -11.08 -22.59 -12.16
N LEU A 333 -11.42 -21.41 -12.62
CA LEU A 333 -10.49 -20.31 -12.78
C LEU A 333 -10.57 -19.40 -11.57
N TYR A 334 -9.44 -19.14 -10.94
CA TYR A 334 -9.29 -18.18 -9.87
C TYR A 334 -8.22 -17.15 -10.26
N GLU A 335 -8.60 -15.88 -10.44
CA GLU A 335 -7.70 -14.84 -10.94
C GLU A 335 -6.94 -15.24 -12.23
N GLY A 336 -7.60 -15.97 -13.10
CA GLY A 336 -7.04 -16.49 -14.35
C GLY A 336 -6.16 -17.74 -14.21
N ALA A 337 -5.89 -18.21 -13.00
CA ALA A 337 -5.13 -19.45 -12.75
C ALA A 337 -6.07 -20.68 -12.69
N PRO A 338 -5.72 -21.81 -13.36
CA PRO A 338 -6.53 -23.02 -13.29
C PRO A 338 -6.26 -23.78 -11.98
N LEU A 339 -7.18 -23.68 -11.05
CA LEU A 339 -7.19 -24.43 -9.80
C LEU A 339 -8.21 -25.58 -9.84
N ARG A 340 -8.15 -26.48 -8.89
CA ARG A 340 -9.07 -27.60 -8.78
C ARG A 340 -9.71 -27.64 -7.41
N HIS A 341 -10.98 -28.04 -7.36
CA HIS A 341 -11.77 -28.04 -6.14
C HIS A 341 -12.66 -29.27 -6.03
N VAL A 342 -12.79 -29.79 -4.81
CA VAL A 342 -13.77 -30.82 -4.42
C VAL A 342 -14.29 -30.47 -3.05
N SER A 343 -15.60 -30.60 -2.84
CA SER A 343 -16.23 -30.48 -1.52
C SER A 343 -16.55 -31.85 -0.92
N ASP A 344 -16.56 -31.92 0.41
CA ASP A 344 -16.97 -33.06 1.23
C ASP A 344 -17.51 -32.54 2.59
N VAL A 345 -17.89 -33.42 3.47
CA VAL A 345 -18.38 -33.09 4.81
C VAL A 345 -17.26 -33.30 5.84
N TRP A 346 -17.14 -32.34 6.75
CA TRP A 346 -16.31 -32.44 7.93
C TRP A 346 -17.20 -32.59 9.17
N LYS A 347 -16.99 -33.66 9.94
CA LYS A 347 -17.75 -33.91 11.17
C LYS A 347 -16.95 -33.37 12.36
N GLN A 348 -17.60 -32.53 13.15
CA GLN A 348 -17.05 -32.00 14.39
C GLN A 348 -18.07 -32.16 15.49
N ASP A 349 -17.90 -33.16 16.36
CA ASP A 349 -18.89 -33.57 17.35
C ASP A 349 -20.27 -33.82 16.67
N ASP A 350 -21.34 -33.17 17.11
CA ASP A 350 -22.68 -33.25 16.51
C ASP A 350 -22.89 -32.26 15.34
N ALA A 351 -21.87 -31.49 14.95
CA ALA A 351 -21.96 -30.51 13.90
C ALA A 351 -21.31 -31.00 12.62
N GLU A 352 -21.90 -30.62 11.49
CA GLU A 352 -21.31 -30.80 10.17
C GLU A 352 -20.87 -29.44 9.61
N LEU A 353 -19.64 -29.39 9.05
CA LEU A 353 -19.10 -28.29 8.28
C LEU A 353 -18.88 -28.74 6.85
N ALA A 354 -18.93 -27.82 5.89
CA ALA A 354 -18.47 -28.10 4.55
C ALA A 354 -16.93 -28.08 4.52
N ALA A 355 -16.35 -29.09 3.88
CA ALA A 355 -14.90 -29.22 3.70
C ALA A 355 -14.55 -29.00 2.24
N HIS A 356 -13.80 -27.95 1.96
CA HIS A 356 -13.37 -27.57 0.61
C HIS A 356 -11.89 -27.89 0.43
N LEU A 357 -11.63 -28.85 -0.47
CA LEU A 357 -10.25 -29.22 -0.84
C LEU A 357 -9.89 -28.51 -2.13
N PHE A 358 -8.83 -27.74 -2.10
CA PHE A 358 -8.27 -27.05 -3.26
C PHE A 358 -6.93 -27.64 -3.62
N PHE A 359 -6.62 -27.64 -4.92
CA PHE A 359 -5.32 -27.99 -5.45
C PHE A 359 -4.87 -26.94 -6.48
N ASP A 360 -3.69 -26.39 -6.23
CA ASP A 360 -3.00 -25.43 -7.07
C ASP A 360 -1.78 -26.14 -7.72
N PRO A 361 -1.87 -26.54 -8.99
CA PRO A 361 -0.77 -27.25 -9.66
C PRO A 361 0.50 -26.41 -9.82
N GLY A 362 0.33 -25.09 -10.05
CA GLY A 362 1.47 -24.18 -10.18
C GLY A 362 2.25 -24.06 -8.87
N ARG A 363 1.53 -23.80 -7.78
CA ARG A 363 2.11 -23.74 -6.43
C ARG A 363 2.67 -25.09 -5.99
N HIS A 364 2.05 -26.20 -6.41
CA HIS A 364 2.59 -27.54 -6.16
C HIS A 364 3.97 -27.69 -6.81
N ALA A 365 4.06 -27.48 -8.12
CA ALA A 365 5.30 -27.61 -8.87
C ALA A 365 6.41 -26.72 -8.31
N GLU A 366 6.11 -25.43 -8.03
CA GLU A 366 7.07 -24.49 -7.45
C GLU A 366 7.57 -24.95 -6.08
N SER A 367 6.66 -25.41 -5.21
CA SER A 367 7.00 -25.84 -3.85
C SER A 367 7.84 -27.11 -3.86
N VAL A 368 7.53 -28.06 -4.74
CA VAL A 368 8.32 -29.29 -4.93
C VAL A 368 9.72 -28.95 -5.40
N LEU A 369 9.85 -28.16 -6.46
CA LEU A 369 11.15 -27.75 -7.01
C LEU A 369 12.00 -26.99 -5.98
N ARG A 370 11.39 -26.08 -5.22
CA ARG A 370 12.07 -25.33 -4.15
C ARG A 370 12.57 -26.28 -3.05
N PHE A 371 11.75 -27.23 -2.64
CA PHE A 371 12.09 -28.21 -1.62
C PHE A 371 13.23 -29.13 -2.08
N GLU A 372 13.12 -29.69 -3.29
CA GLU A 372 14.15 -30.53 -3.91
C GLU A 372 15.47 -29.78 -4.05
N LYS A 373 15.44 -28.56 -4.65
CA LYS A 373 16.64 -27.72 -4.79
C LYS A 373 17.35 -27.52 -3.44
N HIS A 374 16.60 -27.35 -2.35
CA HIS A 374 17.17 -27.18 -1.05
C HIS A 374 17.79 -28.48 -0.50
N VAL A 375 17.07 -29.61 -0.58
CA VAL A 375 17.59 -30.91 -0.09
C VAL A 375 18.80 -31.37 -0.89
N PHE A 376 18.75 -31.26 -2.23
CA PHE A 376 19.89 -31.59 -3.09
C PHE A 376 21.05 -30.63 -2.89
N GLY A 377 20.79 -29.36 -2.62
CA GLY A 377 21.80 -28.37 -2.25
C GLY A 377 22.52 -28.70 -0.94
N LEU A 378 21.79 -29.22 0.05
CA LEU A 378 22.40 -29.73 1.30
C LEU A 378 23.28 -30.94 1.04
N ALA A 379 22.82 -31.90 0.24
CA ALA A 379 23.64 -33.05 -0.14
C ALA A 379 24.90 -32.65 -0.91
N GLN A 380 24.81 -31.67 -1.80
CA GLN A 380 25.95 -31.09 -2.52
C GLN A 380 26.92 -30.35 -1.60
N LYS A 381 26.43 -29.66 -0.56
CA LYS A 381 27.31 -29.07 0.47
C LYS A 381 28.05 -30.17 1.24
N ALA A 382 27.30 -31.18 1.68
CA ALA A 382 27.88 -32.33 2.37
C ALA A 382 28.93 -33.09 1.55
N SER A 383 28.82 -33.15 0.23
CA SER A 383 29.80 -33.80 -0.64
C SER A 383 31.18 -33.13 -0.67
N ARG A 384 31.27 -31.89 -0.19
CA ARG A 384 32.52 -31.12 -0.05
C ARG A 384 33.18 -31.32 1.31
N GLU A 385 32.47 -31.97 2.22
CA GLU A 385 32.97 -32.29 3.55
C GLU A 385 33.61 -33.68 3.57
N THR A 386 34.54 -33.90 4.50
CA THR A 386 35.13 -35.20 4.75
C THR A 386 34.67 -35.67 6.14
N PHE A 387 33.86 -36.70 6.17
CA PHE A 387 33.34 -37.26 7.40
C PHE A 387 34.21 -38.42 7.88
N ARG A 388 34.58 -38.42 9.15
CA ARG A 388 35.39 -39.47 9.80
C ARG A 388 34.62 -40.78 9.91
N ASP A 389 33.33 -40.65 10.23
CA ASP A 389 32.41 -41.78 10.39
C ASP A 389 30.96 -41.34 10.18
N TRP A 390 30.03 -42.30 10.29
CA TRP A 390 28.61 -42.04 10.13
C TRP A 390 28.03 -41.13 11.25
N ARG A 391 28.67 -41.03 12.42
CA ARG A 391 28.23 -40.15 13.52
C ARG A 391 28.53 -38.72 13.21
N ASP A 392 29.70 -38.47 12.66
CA ASP A 392 30.13 -37.14 12.19
C ASP A 392 29.17 -36.62 11.08
N ALA A 393 28.85 -37.47 10.10
CA ALA A 393 27.90 -37.15 9.04
C ALA A 393 26.47 -36.88 9.56
N ARG A 394 26.01 -37.62 10.59
CA ARG A 394 24.72 -37.38 11.25
C ARG A 394 24.70 -36.09 12.04
N ALA A 395 25.77 -35.75 12.74
CA ALA A 395 25.90 -34.49 13.44
C ALA A 395 25.81 -33.32 12.47
N TRP A 396 26.52 -33.41 11.35
CA TRP A 396 26.42 -32.42 10.28
C TRP A 396 24.98 -32.24 9.76
N ILE A 397 24.27 -33.35 9.51
CA ILE A 397 22.85 -33.30 9.08
C ILE A 397 22.01 -32.60 10.16
N ALA A 398 22.18 -32.90 11.43
CA ALA A 398 21.41 -32.29 12.52
C ALA A 398 21.64 -30.78 12.60
N GLU A 399 22.88 -30.35 12.42
CA GLU A 399 23.27 -28.93 12.47
C GLU A 399 22.82 -28.14 11.26
N ASN A 400 22.89 -28.72 10.05
CA ASN A 400 22.70 -27.97 8.79
C ASN A 400 21.33 -28.15 8.13
N ALA A 401 20.60 -29.24 8.41
CA ALA A 401 19.40 -29.59 7.67
C ALA A 401 18.08 -29.21 8.36
N GLY A 402 18.07 -28.94 9.67
CA GLY A 402 16.87 -28.58 10.43
C GLY A 402 15.72 -29.55 10.17
N GLY A 403 14.52 -29.04 9.89
CA GLY A 403 13.33 -29.85 9.57
C GLY A 403 13.44 -30.74 8.33
N ARG A 404 14.50 -30.60 7.53
CA ARG A 404 14.77 -31.41 6.32
C ARG A 404 15.70 -32.61 6.59
N ALA A 405 16.23 -32.73 7.79
CA ALA A 405 17.08 -33.86 8.20
C ALA A 405 16.48 -35.25 7.86
N PRO A 406 15.16 -35.50 8.04
CA PRO A 406 14.56 -36.78 7.64
C PRO A 406 14.67 -37.12 6.16
N CYS A 407 14.89 -36.12 5.28
CA CYS A 407 15.02 -36.28 3.83
C CYS A 407 16.45 -36.60 3.38
N LEU A 408 17.40 -36.66 4.31
CA LEU A 408 18.79 -37.03 4.07
C LEU A 408 19.13 -38.36 4.75
N ARG A 409 20.10 -39.07 4.20
CA ARG A 409 20.64 -40.31 4.76
C ARG A 409 22.16 -40.33 4.65
N VAL A 410 22.78 -41.02 5.58
CA VAL A 410 24.20 -41.35 5.53
C VAL A 410 24.34 -42.67 4.79
N LEU A 411 25.27 -42.74 3.87
CA LEU A 411 25.66 -43.93 3.14
C LEU A 411 27.18 -44.14 3.31
N GLU A 412 27.61 -45.38 3.21
CA GLU A 412 29.01 -45.76 3.09
C GLU A 412 29.23 -46.29 1.66
N GLU A 413 30.14 -45.67 0.94
CA GLU A 413 30.52 -46.06 -0.43
C GLU A 413 31.63 -47.13 -0.38
N GLU A 414 31.85 -47.82 -1.52
CA GLU A 414 32.98 -48.73 -1.67
C GLU A 414 34.29 -48.02 -1.34
N GLY A 415 35.05 -48.56 -0.36
CA GLY A 415 36.28 -47.93 0.16
C GLY A 415 36.11 -47.25 1.50
N GLY A 416 34.95 -47.35 2.17
CA GLY A 416 34.72 -46.84 3.53
C GLY A 416 34.43 -45.33 3.60
N ARG A 417 34.21 -44.66 2.45
CA ARG A 417 33.85 -43.23 2.41
C ARG A 417 32.42 -43.01 2.86
N VAL A 418 32.26 -42.18 3.88
CA VAL A 418 30.93 -41.78 4.36
C VAL A 418 30.42 -40.59 3.58
N VAL A 419 29.18 -40.68 3.03
CA VAL A 419 28.55 -39.64 2.25
C VAL A 419 27.12 -39.38 2.72
N VAL A 420 26.63 -38.17 2.49
CA VAL A 420 25.23 -37.76 2.73
C VAL A 420 24.46 -37.71 1.41
N ALA A 421 23.37 -38.44 1.33
CA ALA A 421 22.55 -38.55 0.14
C ALA A 421 21.07 -38.24 0.41
N PRO A 422 20.32 -37.73 -0.59
CA PRO A 422 18.87 -37.53 -0.46
C PRO A 422 18.13 -38.87 -0.29
N LYS A 423 16.98 -38.83 0.40
CA LYS A 423 16.02 -39.94 0.49
C LYS A 423 14.80 -39.65 -0.40
N PRO A 424 14.71 -40.16 -1.64
CA PRO A 424 13.63 -39.81 -2.58
C PRO A 424 12.23 -40.03 -2.00
N ASN A 425 11.99 -41.17 -1.34
CA ASN A 425 10.69 -41.50 -0.75
C ASN A 425 10.28 -40.51 0.37
N ARG A 426 11.24 -39.99 1.13
CA ARG A 426 10.97 -38.98 2.16
C ARG A 426 10.73 -37.61 1.58
N ILE A 427 11.41 -37.26 0.49
CA ILE A 427 11.17 -36.04 -0.26
C ILE A 427 9.75 -36.07 -0.85
N ALA A 428 9.38 -37.17 -1.54
CA ALA A 428 8.04 -37.36 -2.07
C ALA A 428 6.95 -37.28 -1.01
N ALA A 429 7.17 -37.89 0.15
CA ALA A 429 6.25 -37.83 1.29
C ALA A 429 6.13 -36.41 1.87
N ALA A 430 7.24 -35.67 1.98
CA ALA A 430 7.26 -34.30 2.50
C ALA A 430 6.56 -33.31 1.54
N THR A 431 6.63 -33.55 0.24
CA THR A 431 6.05 -32.68 -0.80
C THR A 431 4.66 -33.11 -1.26
N ALA A 432 4.16 -34.29 -0.84
CA ALA A 432 2.91 -34.88 -1.30
C ALA A 432 1.68 -33.98 -1.17
N ARG A 433 1.70 -33.05 -0.19
CA ARG A 433 0.59 -32.11 0.08
C ARG A 433 0.91 -30.67 -0.33
N ALA A 434 2.04 -30.43 -0.98
CA ALA A 434 2.35 -29.13 -1.53
C ALA A 434 1.26 -28.69 -2.53
N GLY A 435 0.85 -27.44 -2.49
CA GLY A 435 -0.22 -26.92 -3.36
C GLY A 435 -1.65 -27.33 -2.98
N TYR A 436 -1.83 -28.18 -1.95
CA TYR A 436 -3.16 -28.53 -1.44
C TYR A 436 -3.53 -27.65 -0.25
N THR A 437 -4.79 -27.22 -0.22
CA THR A 437 -5.37 -26.44 0.87
C THR A 437 -6.71 -27.07 1.27
N LEU A 438 -6.96 -27.18 2.59
CA LEU A 438 -8.23 -27.63 3.14
C LEU A 438 -8.83 -26.49 3.94
N VAL A 439 -10.04 -26.09 3.56
CA VAL A 439 -10.82 -25.02 4.19
C VAL A 439 -12.15 -25.60 4.68
N LEU A 440 -12.51 -25.28 5.90
CA LEU A 440 -13.80 -25.63 6.51
C LEU A 440 -14.69 -24.40 6.52
N THR A 441 -15.97 -24.56 6.13
CA THR A 441 -16.95 -23.48 6.15
C THR A 441 -18.22 -23.88 6.87
N ARG A 442 -18.89 -22.89 7.51
CA ARG A 442 -20.22 -23.04 8.08
C ARG A 442 -20.97 -21.71 8.13
N GLY A 443 -22.30 -21.78 8.07
CA GLY A 443 -23.17 -20.61 8.25
C GLY A 443 -23.18 -19.65 7.06
N ARG A 444 -22.79 -20.13 5.87
CA ARG A 444 -22.91 -19.40 4.61
C ARG A 444 -24.15 -19.83 3.85
N GLU A 445 -24.74 -18.92 3.09
CA GLU A 445 -25.81 -19.30 2.16
C GLU A 445 -25.21 -20.15 1.02
N THR A 446 -25.95 -21.15 0.57
CA THR A 446 -25.48 -22.10 -0.48
C THR A 446 -25.03 -21.41 -1.77
N ALA A 447 -25.60 -20.24 -2.10
CA ALA A 447 -25.18 -19.43 -3.24
C ALA A 447 -23.80 -18.78 -3.06
N GLU A 448 -23.33 -18.64 -1.82
CA GLU A 448 -22.01 -18.07 -1.48
C GLU A 448 -20.92 -19.13 -1.33
N GLU A 449 -21.26 -20.42 -1.34
CA GLU A 449 -20.33 -21.54 -1.19
C GLU A 449 -19.70 -21.98 -2.52
N THR A 450 -19.55 -21.09 -3.49
CA THR A 450 -18.77 -21.39 -4.67
C THR A 450 -17.30 -21.59 -4.32
N ALA A 451 -16.60 -22.45 -5.06
CA ALA A 451 -15.16 -22.69 -4.87
C ALA A 451 -14.36 -21.36 -4.88
N GLU A 452 -14.75 -20.45 -5.76
CA GLU A 452 -14.10 -19.16 -5.94
C GLU A 452 -14.31 -18.26 -4.70
N ALA A 453 -15.55 -18.14 -4.21
CA ALA A 453 -15.89 -17.32 -3.05
C ALA A 453 -15.22 -17.84 -1.77
N VAL A 454 -15.25 -19.16 -1.53
CA VAL A 454 -14.59 -19.77 -0.37
C VAL A 454 -13.09 -19.56 -0.39
N LEU A 455 -12.47 -19.73 -1.56
CA LEU A 455 -11.03 -19.53 -1.70
C LEU A 455 -10.64 -18.06 -1.56
N PHE A 456 -11.47 -17.15 -2.09
CA PHE A 456 -11.29 -15.71 -1.93
C PHE A 456 -11.30 -15.32 -0.46
N ASP A 457 -12.33 -15.72 0.29
CA ASP A 457 -12.45 -15.39 1.71
C ASP A 457 -11.33 -16.03 2.55
N TYR A 458 -10.90 -17.24 2.20
CA TYR A 458 -9.78 -17.87 2.89
C TYR A 458 -8.43 -17.19 2.59
N ARG A 459 -8.20 -16.78 1.34
CA ARG A 459 -6.98 -16.06 0.95
C ARG A 459 -6.97 -14.60 1.43
N ALA A 460 -8.15 -14.05 1.71
CA ALA A 460 -8.26 -12.70 2.26
C ALA A 460 -7.55 -12.53 3.62
N ARG A 461 -7.27 -13.62 4.37
CA ARG A 461 -6.42 -13.55 5.57
C ARG A 461 -5.01 -13.01 5.29
N ASP A 462 -4.45 -13.26 4.07
CA ASP A 462 -3.16 -12.70 3.65
C ASP A 462 -3.21 -11.15 3.62
N VAL A 463 -4.42 -10.59 3.62
CA VAL A 463 -4.67 -9.15 3.74
C VAL A 463 -4.37 -8.67 5.16
N ALA A 464 -4.83 -9.39 6.20
CA ALA A 464 -4.51 -9.03 7.57
C ALA A 464 -2.99 -9.10 7.84
N GLU A 465 -2.31 -10.13 7.32
CA GLU A 465 -0.84 -10.22 7.40
C GLU A 465 -0.17 -9.00 6.77
N LYS A 466 -0.61 -8.57 5.59
CA LYS A 466 -0.08 -7.37 4.92
C LYS A 466 -0.38 -6.07 5.69
N LEU A 467 -1.57 -5.96 6.28
CA LEU A 467 -1.92 -4.81 7.11
C LEU A 467 -1.03 -4.75 8.36
N PHE A 468 -0.68 -5.90 8.97
CA PHE A 468 0.25 -5.94 10.09
C PHE A 468 1.68 -5.62 9.68
N ASP A 469 2.14 -6.12 8.54
CA ASP A 469 3.45 -5.79 8.01
C ASP A 469 3.56 -4.29 7.77
N ALA A 470 2.55 -3.68 7.17
CA ALA A 470 2.48 -2.25 6.98
C ALA A 470 2.46 -1.48 8.31
N PHE A 471 1.63 -1.92 9.27
CA PHE A 471 1.56 -1.31 10.58
C PHE A 471 2.90 -1.33 11.30
N LYS A 472 3.60 -2.47 11.31
CA LYS A 472 4.86 -2.64 12.01
C LYS A 472 6.03 -1.96 11.31
N THR A 473 6.22 -2.24 10.02
CA THR A 473 7.44 -1.89 9.28
C THR A 473 7.36 -0.51 8.65
N GLU A 474 6.30 -0.25 7.90
CA GLU A 474 6.19 0.97 7.12
C GLU A 474 5.74 2.17 7.97
N HIS A 475 4.95 1.91 9.02
CA HIS A 475 4.49 2.97 9.91
C HIS A 475 5.33 3.10 11.19
N GLY A 476 6.48 2.42 11.26
CA GLY A 476 7.41 2.53 12.37
C GLY A 476 6.87 2.03 13.72
N GLN A 477 5.86 1.16 13.69
CA GLN A 477 5.24 0.58 14.88
C GLN A 477 5.83 -0.80 15.25
N TYR A 478 7.02 -1.10 14.74
CA TYR A 478 7.68 -2.38 15.01
C TYR A 478 7.93 -2.61 16.51
N ARG A 479 8.26 -1.54 17.24
CA ARG A 479 8.39 -1.53 18.70
C ARG A 479 7.72 -0.30 19.29
N LEU A 480 6.97 -0.50 20.35
CA LEU A 480 6.36 0.60 21.09
C LEU A 480 7.44 1.40 21.84
N ARG A 481 7.47 2.71 21.56
CA ARG A 481 8.33 3.69 22.23
C ARG A 481 7.47 4.70 22.95
N THR A 482 6.57 4.21 23.81
CA THR A 482 5.61 5.01 24.57
C THR A 482 5.77 4.71 26.04
N ALA A 483 5.41 5.67 26.89
CA ALA A 483 5.57 5.59 28.34
C ALA A 483 4.26 5.35 29.09
N SER A 484 3.10 5.34 28.39
CA SER A 484 1.80 5.11 29.00
C SER A 484 0.86 4.34 28.08
N ASP A 485 -0.10 3.63 28.66
CA ASP A 485 -1.10 2.85 27.93
C ASP A 485 -2.03 3.75 27.09
N GLU A 486 -2.33 4.97 27.55
CA GLU A 486 -3.07 5.94 26.76
C GLU A 486 -2.32 6.31 25.47
N SER A 487 -1.01 6.52 25.57
CA SER A 487 -0.18 6.76 24.39
C SER A 487 -0.15 5.57 23.44
N VAL A 488 -0.17 4.33 23.96
CA VAL A 488 -0.33 3.11 23.16
C VAL A 488 -1.66 3.17 22.41
N GLN A 489 -2.77 3.40 23.09
CA GLN A 489 -4.10 3.45 22.48
C GLN A 489 -4.20 4.53 21.39
N GLY A 490 -3.66 5.72 21.63
CA GLY A 490 -3.65 6.80 20.64
C GLY A 490 -2.79 6.48 19.41
N ARG A 491 -1.64 5.82 19.60
CA ARG A 491 -0.79 5.35 18.49
C ARG A 491 -1.46 4.28 17.66
N PHE A 492 -2.20 3.37 18.27
CA PHE A 492 -2.92 2.33 17.53
C PHE A 492 -4.10 2.91 16.75
N LEU A 493 -4.81 3.90 17.31
CA LEU A 493 -5.83 4.64 16.55
C LEU A 493 -5.23 5.34 15.32
N LEU A 494 -4.10 6.02 15.51
CA LEU A 494 -3.40 6.67 14.41
C LEU A 494 -2.93 5.66 13.36
N GLY A 495 -2.33 4.54 13.79
CA GLY A 495 -1.94 3.45 12.90
C GLY A 495 -3.13 2.88 12.12
N PHE A 496 -4.28 2.72 12.77
CA PHE A 496 -5.52 2.29 12.11
C PHE A 496 -5.96 3.31 11.03
N ALA A 497 -5.99 4.60 11.33
CA ALA A 497 -6.31 5.63 10.34
C ALA A 497 -5.33 5.63 9.16
N THR A 498 -4.05 5.38 9.42
CA THR A 498 -3.01 5.24 8.40
C THR A 498 -3.25 4.01 7.51
N LEU A 499 -3.65 2.87 8.10
CA LEU A 499 -4.01 1.66 7.35
C LEU A 499 -5.23 1.87 6.45
N VAL A 500 -6.18 2.71 6.84
CA VAL A 500 -7.34 3.06 6.00
C VAL A 500 -6.90 3.79 4.72
N LEU A 501 -6.02 4.79 4.83
CA LEU A 501 -5.49 5.50 3.65
C LEU A 501 -4.74 4.53 2.72
N ARG A 502 -3.95 3.64 3.29
CA ARG A 502 -3.23 2.62 2.54
C ARG A 502 -4.17 1.67 1.81
N ALA A 503 -5.17 1.15 2.52
CA ALA A 503 -6.15 0.23 1.94
C ALA A 503 -6.88 0.84 0.73
N GLU A 504 -7.23 2.13 0.81
CA GLU A 504 -7.87 2.83 -0.31
C GLU A 504 -6.91 3.03 -1.49
N LEU A 505 -5.61 3.33 -1.24
CA LEU A 505 -4.61 3.39 -2.30
C LEU A 505 -4.39 2.02 -2.96
N GLU A 506 -4.16 0.98 -2.16
CA GLU A 506 -3.96 -0.38 -2.68
C GLU A 506 -5.15 -0.89 -3.51
N LYS A 507 -6.37 -0.63 -3.07
CA LYS A 507 -7.60 -0.95 -3.81
C LYS A 507 -7.58 -0.31 -5.20
N ARG A 508 -7.22 0.97 -5.30
CA ARG A 508 -7.10 1.69 -6.57
C ARG A 508 -5.96 1.18 -7.43
N MET A 509 -4.80 0.93 -6.83
CA MET A 509 -3.65 0.37 -7.52
C MET A 509 -3.93 -1.03 -8.08
N ARG A 510 -4.65 -1.88 -7.35
CA ARG A 510 -5.09 -3.20 -7.83
C ARG A 510 -6.06 -3.07 -9.00
N ALA A 511 -7.06 -2.20 -8.91
CA ALA A 511 -8.03 -1.94 -9.98
C ALA A 511 -7.34 -1.45 -11.27
N ALA A 512 -6.24 -0.70 -11.14
CA ALA A 512 -5.43 -0.21 -12.25
C ALA A 512 -4.28 -1.16 -12.67
N ASN A 513 -4.11 -2.33 -12.03
CA ASN A 513 -2.96 -3.24 -12.18
C ASN A 513 -1.58 -2.60 -11.88
N LEU A 514 -1.54 -1.46 -11.21
CA LEU A 514 -0.31 -0.74 -10.86
C LEU A 514 0.52 -1.47 -9.78
N HIS A 515 -0.13 -2.22 -8.89
CA HIS A 515 0.52 -3.01 -7.83
C HIS A 515 1.57 -4.01 -8.32
N LYS A 516 1.56 -4.34 -9.63
CA LYS A 516 2.55 -5.22 -10.26
C LYS A 516 3.85 -4.50 -10.65
N THR A 517 3.82 -3.18 -10.74
CA THR A 517 4.91 -2.37 -11.30
C THR A 517 5.38 -1.25 -10.40
N MET A 518 4.58 -0.85 -9.43
CA MET A 518 4.89 0.25 -8.51
C MET A 518 4.50 -0.11 -7.07
N THR A 519 5.25 0.42 -6.11
CA THR A 519 4.89 0.42 -4.69
C THR A 519 4.13 1.70 -4.33
N ASP A 520 3.44 1.71 -3.18
CA ASP A 520 2.75 2.89 -2.65
C ASP A 520 3.72 4.07 -2.52
N ALA A 521 4.91 3.84 -1.96
CA ALA A 521 5.96 4.85 -1.85
C ALA A 521 6.38 5.42 -3.22
N ALA A 522 6.51 4.57 -4.25
CA ALA A 522 6.87 5.03 -5.59
C ALA A 522 5.76 5.88 -6.24
N VAL A 523 4.50 5.61 -5.92
CA VAL A 523 3.36 6.46 -6.34
C VAL A 523 3.44 7.82 -5.67
N LEU A 524 3.63 7.87 -4.36
CA LEU A 524 3.74 9.11 -3.58
C LEU A 524 4.97 9.94 -4.02
N ASP A 525 6.12 9.32 -4.19
CA ASP A 525 7.35 9.97 -4.68
C ASP A 525 7.18 10.58 -6.08
N GLU A 526 6.50 9.87 -6.98
CA GLU A 526 6.28 10.40 -8.32
C GLU A 526 5.33 11.59 -8.31
N LEU A 527 4.24 11.52 -7.54
CA LEU A 527 3.29 12.62 -7.41
C LEU A 527 3.86 13.78 -6.61
N GLY A 528 4.68 13.55 -5.59
CA GLY A 528 5.34 14.58 -4.79
C GLY A 528 6.29 15.49 -5.58
N LYS A 529 6.59 15.17 -6.84
CA LYS A 529 7.34 16.06 -7.74
C LYS A 529 6.49 17.20 -8.31
N ALA A 530 5.16 17.06 -8.32
CA ALA A 530 4.26 18.13 -8.75
C ALA A 530 4.13 19.17 -7.64
N LYS A 531 4.36 20.42 -8.00
CA LYS A 531 4.41 21.55 -7.07
C LYS A 531 3.45 22.66 -7.48
N SER A 532 3.04 23.44 -6.53
CA SER A 532 2.36 24.71 -6.73
C SER A 532 3.17 25.84 -6.11
N LEU A 533 2.94 27.04 -6.54
CA LEU A 533 3.45 28.24 -5.91
C LEU A 533 2.28 29.14 -5.51
N THR A 534 2.42 29.79 -4.37
CA THR A 534 1.49 30.84 -3.92
C THR A 534 2.24 32.17 -3.97
N THR A 535 1.65 33.14 -4.64
CA THR A 535 2.22 34.49 -4.72
C THR A 535 1.92 35.29 -3.47
N VAL A 536 2.61 36.42 -3.24
CA VAL A 536 2.34 37.33 -2.10
C VAL A 536 0.91 37.84 -2.10
N ARG A 537 0.24 37.91 -3.27
CA ARG A 537 -1.19 38.28 -3.39
C ARG A 537 -2.14 37.12 -3.11
N GLY A 538 -1.62 35.95 -2.80
CA GLY A 538 -2.44 34.76 -2.52
C GLY A 538 -2.88 33.97 -3.76
N ASN A 539 -2.43 34.32 -4.95
CA ASN A 539 -2.76 33.57 -6.17
C ASN A 539 -2.00 32.24 -6.17
N ARG A 540 -2.71 31.12 -6.32
CA ARG A 540 -2.13 29.80 -6.49
C ARG A 540 -1.87 29.53 -7.97
N ILE A 541 -0.67 29.06 -8.29
CA ILE A 541 -0.26 28.67 -9.64
C ILE A 541 0.29 27.26 -9.59
N LEU A 542 -0.37 26.32 -10.26
CA LEU A 542 0.14 24.96 -10.40
C LEU A 542 1.30 24.96 -11.40
N LEU A 543 2.43 24.40 -10.99
CA LEU A 543 3.59 24.19 -11.88
C LEU A 543 3.31 23.04 -12.86
N GLU A 544 4.21 22.84 -13.82
CA GLU A 544 4.03 21.83 -14.86
C GLU A 544 3.86 20.42 -14.24
N VAL A 545 2.73 19.79 -14.53
CA VAL A 545 2.44 18.39 -14.20
C VAL A 545 2.83 17.52 -15.38
N SER A 546 3.73 16.56 -15.17
CA SER A 546 4.22 15.67 -16.23
C SER A 546 3.11 14.76 -16.78
N LYS A 547 3.29 14.27 -18.01
CA LYS A 547 2.38 13.25 -18.60
C LYS A 547 2.27 12.00 -17.71
N LYS A 548 3.38 11.57 -17.10
CA LYS A 548 3.42 10.41 -16.21
C LYS A 548 2.55 10.61 -14.98
N GLN A 549 2.60 11.79 -14.35
CA GLN A 549 1.78 12.13 -13.19
C GLN A 549 0.28 12.17 -13.54
N ARG A 550 -0.09 12.82 -14.67
CA ARG A 550 -1.48 12.82 -15.14
C ARG A 550 -2.00 11.41 -15.44
N THR A 551 -1.19 10.58 -16.12
CA THR A 551 -1.55 9.18 -16.38
C THR A 551 -1.74 8.39 -15.08
N LEU A 552 -0.89 8.63 -14.08
CA LEU A 552 -0.98 7.98 -12.78
C LEU A 552 -2.24 8.38 -12.02
N LEU A 553 -2.56 9.67 -11.94
CA LEU A 553 -3.79 10.16 -11.31
C LEU A 553 -5.04 9.59 -11.99
N ALA A 554 -5.08 9.61 -13.34
CA ALA A 554 -6.19 9.04 -14.10
C ALA A 554 -6.36 7.53 -13.84
N ALA A 555 -5.26 6.75 -13.79
CA ALA A 555 -5.29 5.33 -13.48
C ALA A 555 -5.81 5.06 -12.06
N LEU A 556 -5.45 5.90 -11.08
CA LEU A 556 -5.95 5.84 -9.71
C LEU A 556 -7.37 6.41 -9.54
N LYS A 557 -8.00 6.87 -10.61
CA LYS A 557 -9.31 7.55 -10.58
C LYS A 557 -9.33 8.76 -9.63
N VAL A 558 -8.24 9.50 -9.60
CA VAL A 558 -8.11 10.78 -8.89
C VAL A 558 -8.24 11.89 -9.93
N PRO A 559 -9.04 12.95 -9.68
CA PRO A 559 -9.15 14.08 -10.59
C PRO A 559 -7.79 14.70 -10.91
N GLU A 560 -7.67 15.34 -12.08
CA GLU A 560 -6.46 16.07 -12.41
C GLU A 560 -6.21 17.18 -11.37
N LEU A 561 -4.94 17.44 -11.13
CA LEU A 561 -4.52 18.59 -10.32
C LEU A 561 -5.00 19.88 -11.02
N ALA A 562 -5.85 20.62 -10.36
CA ALA A 562 -6.39 21.89 -10.82
C ALA A 562 -5.69 23.09 -10.17
#